data_99d9a2a3ac8b7787097951a6ced8a28a
#
_entry.id   99d9a2a3ac8b7787097951a6ced8a28a
#
_cell.length_a   1.000
_cell.length_b   1.000
_cell.length_c   1.000
_cell.angle_alpha   90.00
_cell.angle_beta   90.00
_cell.angle_gamma   90.00
#
_symmetry.space_group_name_H-M   'P 1'
#
loop_
_entity.id
_entity.type
_entity.pdbx_description
1 polymer ?
#
loop_
_entity_poly.entity_id
_entity_poly.type
_entity_poly.pdbx_seq_one_letter_code
_entity_poly.pdbx_strand_id
1 'polypeptide(L)'
;MNNFHFAKIIAGVGPTLAKETVLSKVINMVDVFRISLSGGFDDNNKKYIDTIMKLDNSKTILLETRGADIRVKNVIDIKVKARQTIEIDYSEYAQEHDKK
;
A
#
# COMPACT_ATOMS: atom_id res chain seq x y z
N MET A 1 -26.07 -16.18 -5.12
CA MET A 1 -26.19 -15.42 -3.87
C MET A 1 -26.00 -13.94 -4.15
N ASN A 2 -26.87 -13.12 -3.66
CA ASN A 2 -26.79 -11.68 -3.86
C ASN A 2 -25.73 -11.09 -2.94
N ASN A 3 -24.64 -10.55 -3.52
CA ASN A 3 -23.52 -9.94 -2.79
C ASN A 3 -23.67 -8.43 -2.67
N PHE A 4 -24.91 -7.96 -2.56
CA PHE A 4 -25.17 -6.54 -2.43
C PHE A 4 -24.76 -6.03 -1.05
N HIS A 5 -23.92 -4.98 -1.03
CA HIS A 5 -23.51 -4.30 0.18
C HIS A 5 -23.77 -2.81 0.05
N PHE A 6 -24.31 -2.20 1.11
CA PHE A 6 -24.43 -0.74 1.16
C PHE A 6 -23.05 -0.07 1.22
N ALA A 7 -22.11 -0.68 1.93
CA ALA A 7 -20.73 -0.23 1.99
C ALA A 7 -19.85 -1.14 1.14
N LYS A 8 -18.84 -0.57 0.50
CA LYS A 8 -17.83 -1.30 -0.25
C LYS A 8 -16.54 -1.33 0.52
N ILE A 9 -15.82 -2.44 0.41
CA ILE A 9 -14.54 -2.62 1.08
C ILE A 9 -13.43 -2.52 0.04
N ILE A 10 -12.53 -1.56 0.24
CA ILE A 10 -11.33 -1.39 -0.56
C ILE A 10 -10.15 -1.86 0.29
N ALA A 11 -9.47 -2.89 -0.15
CA ALA A 11 -8.31 -3.44 0.56
C ALA A 11 -7.02 -3.07 -0.14
N GLY A 12 -6.10 -2.45 0.60
CA GLY A 12 -4.75 -2.20 0.10
C GLY A 12 -3.95 -3.49 0.04
N VAL A 13 -3.31 -3.75 -1.10
CA VAL A 13 -2.52 -4.95 -1.31
C VAL A 13 -1.07 -4.69 -1.00
N GLY A 14 -0.55 -5.41 -0.03
CA GLY A 14 0.85 -5.43 0.34
C GLY A 14 1.37 -6.85 0.41
N PRO A 15 2.60 -7.05 0.89
CA PRO A 15 3.23 -8.38 0.89
C PRO A 15 2.45 -9.45 1.64
N THR A 16 1.76 -9.09 2.71
CA THR A 16 0.99 -10.04 3.52
C THR A 16 -0.29 -10.47 2.79
N LEU A 17 -1.06 -9.51 2.29
CA LEU A 17 -2.31 -9.82 1.61
C LEU A 17 -2.06 -10.51 0.26
N ALA A 18 -0.94 -10.21 -0.39
CA ALA A 18 -0.59 -10.78 -1.69
C ALA A 18 -0.26 -12.27 -1.64
N LYS A 19 -0.08 -12.84 -0.46
CA LYS A 19 0.08 -14.29 -0.34
C LYS A 19 -1.20 -14.98 -0.76
N GLU A 20 -1.09 -15.91 -1.70
CA GLU A 20 -2.26 -16.60 -2.26
C GLU A 20 -3.11 -17.28 -1.19
N THR A 21 -2.46 -17.83 -0.16
CA THR A 21 -3.14 -18.47 0.97
C THR A 21 -3.97 -17.50 1.80
N VAL A 22 -3.53 -16.26 1.94
CA VAL A 22 -4.28 -15.21 2.65
C VAL A 22 -5.35 -14.62 1.73
N LEU A 23 -4.96 -14.30 0.51
CA LEU A 23 -5.85 -13.67 -0.46
C LEU A 23 -7.06 -14.54 -0.77
N SER A 24 -6.87 -15.85 -0.91
CA SER A 24 -7.97 -16.79 -1.17
C SER A 24 -9.02 -16.81 -0.07
N LYS A 25 -8.64 -16.47 1.17
CA LYS A 25 -9.56 -16.43 2.30
C LYS A 25 -10.40 -15.15 2.33
N VAL A 26 -9.90 -14.07 1.76
CA VAL A 26 -10.55 -12.75 1.85
C VAL A 26 -11.12 -12.26 0.52
N ILE A 27 -10.83 -12.94 -0.57
CA ILE A 27 -11.19 -12.49 -1.92
C ILE A 27 -12.69 -12.19 -2.08
N ASN A 28 -13.53 -12.96 -1.42
CA ASN A 28 -14.98 -12.77 -1.49
C ASN A 28 -15.51 -11.67 -0.56
N MET A 29 -14.69 -11.19 0.36
CA MET A 29 -15.06 -10.13 1.30
C MET A 29 -14.70 -8.74 0.79
N VAL A 30 -13.85 -8.65 -0.21
CA VAL A 30 -13.29 -7.40 -0.72
C VAL A 30 -13.93 -7.06 -2.05
N ASP A 31 -14.35 -5.83 -2.22
CA ASP A 31 -14.94 -5.34 -3.47
C ASP A 31 -13.87 -4.82 -4.43
N VAL A 32 -12.88 -4.12 -3.91
CA VAL A 32 -11.84 -3.48 -4.72
C VAL A 32 -10.48 -3.71 -4.07
N PHE A 33 -9.50 -4.13 -4.85
CA PHE A 33 -8.12 -4.25 -4.42
C PHE A 33 -7.34 -3.03 -4.88
N ARG A 34 -6.75 -2.32 -3.93
CA ARG A 34 -5.98 -1.10 -4.18
C ARG A 34 -4.50 -1.43 -4.26
N ILE A 35 -3.86 -1.03 -5.35
CA ILE A 35 -2.42 -1.18 -5.55
C ILE A 35 -1.80 0.20 -5.62
N SER A 36 -0.90 0.50 -4.69
CA SER A 36 -0.20 1.77 -4.65
C SER A 36 0.97 1.77 -5.63
N LEU A 37 1.01 2.78 -6.48
CA LEU A 37 2.11 3.01 -7.41
C LEU A 37 3.07 4.09 -6.92
N SER A 38 3.08 4.36 -5.62
CA SER A 38 3.92 5.43 -5.05
C SER A 38 5.43 5.23 -5.28
N GLY A 39 5.86 3.99 -5.42
CA GLY A 39 7.24 3.64 -5.81
C GLY A 39 7.41 3.34 -7.30
N GLY A 40 6.40 3.67 -8.12
CA GLY A 40 6.35 3.26 -9.51
C GLY A 40 5.72 1.88 -9.69
N PHE A 41 5.47 1.49 -10.92
CA PHE A 41 4.99 0.15 -11.23
C PHE A 41 6.18 -0.80 -11.33
N ASP A 42 6.19 -1.84 -10.53
CA ASP A 42 7.27 -2.81 -10.44
C ASP A 42 6.76 -4.25 -10.59
N ASP A 43 7.69 -5.20 -10.53
CA ASP A 43 7.37 -6.62 -10.66
C ASP A 43 6.47 -7.13 -9.54
N ASN A 44 6.59 -6.56 -8.34
CA ASN A 44 5.71 -6.92 -7.22
C ASN A 44 4.27 -6.50 -7.49
N ASN A 45 4.07 -5.30 -8.00
CA ASN A 45 2.74 -4.83 -8.38
C ASN A 45 2.10 -5.74 -9.43
N LYS A 46 2.87 -6.14 -10.42
CA LYS A 46 2.41 -7.07 -11.44
C LYS A 46 2.03 -8.43 -10.84
N LYS A 47 2.86 -8.97 -9.95
CA LYS A 47 2.56 -10.24 -9.26
C LYS A 47 1.29 -10.16 -8.44
N TYR A 48 1.06 -9.03 -7.75
CA TYR A 48 -0.16 -8.82 -6.97
C TYR A 48 -1.40 -8.87 -7.87
N ILE A 49 -1.35 -8.16 -8.97
CA ILE A 49 -2.45 -8.15 -9.95
C ILE A 49 -2.69 -9.55 -10.53
N ASP A 50 -1.64 -10.22 -10.94
CA ASP A 50 -1.71 -11.57 -11.52
C ASP A 50 -2.33 -12.56 -10.52
N THR A 51 -1.97 -12.48 -9.25
CA THR A 51 -2.51 -13.35 -8.20
C THR A 51 -4.00 -13.09 -7.98
N ILE A 52 -4.41 -11.83 -7.92
CA ILE A 52 -5.82 -11.47 -7.78
C ILE A 52 -6.63 -11.98 -8.97
N MET A 53 -6.16 -11.72 -10.17
CA MET A 53 -6.84 -12.12 -11.39
C MET A 53 -6.92 -13.63 -11.57
N LYS A 54 -5.92 -14.36 -11.08
CA LYS A 54 -5.92 -15.81 -11.07
C LYS A 54 -7.01 -16.36 -10.15
N LEU A 55 -7.21 -15.74 -8.99
CA LEU A 55 -8.21 -16.19 -8.03
C LEU A 55 -9.63 -15.76 -8.39
N ASP A 56 -9.78 -14.55 -8.89
CA ASP A 56 -11.07 -14.00 -9.32
C ASP A 56 -10.86 -12.85 -10.31
N ASN A 57 -11.00 -13.13 -11.59
CA ASN A 57 -10.79 -12.13 -12.64
C ASN A 57 -11.90 -11.08 -12.75
N SER A 58 -12.97 -11.23 -11.97
CA SER A 58 -14.05 -10.24 -11.91
C SER A 58 -13.81 -9.12 -10.91
N LYS A 59 -12.75 -9.22 -10.10
CA LYS A 59 -12.45 -8.20 -9.08
C LYS A 59 -11.95 -6.91 -9.72
N THR A 60 -12.36 -5.80 -9.12
CA THR A 60 -11.89 -4.47 -9.52
C THR A 60 -10.54 -4.19 -8.90
N ILE A 61 -9.61 -3.69 -9.70
CA ILE A 61 -8.31 -3.24 -9.24
C ILE A 61 -8.23 -1.74 -9.38
N LEU A 62 -7.90 -1.08 -8.27
CA LEU A 62 -7.67 0.35 -8.21
C LEU A 62 -6.18 0.61 -8.19
N LEU A 63 -5.67 1.26 -9.23
CA LEU A 63 -4.27 1.71 -9.27
C LEU A 63 -4.21 3.13 -8.74
N GLU A 64 -3.51 3.31 -7.63
CA GLU A 64 -3.33 4.62 -7.03
C GLU A 64 -1.98 5.19 -7.40
N THR A 65 -1.98 6.25 -8.17
CA THR A 65 -0.76 6.96 -8.54
C THR A 65 -0.35 7.91 -7.42
N ARG A 66 0.94 8.13 -7.33
CA ARG A 66 1.50 9.12 -6.43
C ARG A 66 1.17 10.52 -6.97
N GLY A 67 0.47 11.30 -6.19
CA GLY A 67 0.26 12.72 -6.50
C GLY A 67 1.45 13.58 -6.09
N ALA A 68 1.21 14.87 -5.92
CA ALA A 68 2.19 15.82 -5.39
C ALA A 68 2.30 15.68 -3.87
N ASP A 69 2.79 14.54 -3.41
CA ASP A 69 2.91 14.22 -2.00
C ASP A 69 4.13 14.87 -1.36
N ILE A 70 3.95 15.33 -0.13
CA ILE A 70 5.07 15.66 0.75
C ILE A 70 5.37 14.41 1.58
N ARG A 71 6.55 13.84 1.38
CA ARG A 71 6.95 12.59 2.03
C ARG A 71 8.21 12.75 2.85
N VAL A 72 8.23 12.02 3.96
CA VAL A 72 9.43 11.90 4.78
C VAL A 72 10.40 10.95 4.10
N LYS A 73 11.62 11.39 3.91
CA LYS A 73 12.70 10.59 3.31
C LYS A 73 13.55 9.85 4.34
N ASN A 74 13.15 9.85 5.56
CA ASN A 74 13.96 9.20 6.56
C ASN A 74 13.90 7.69 6.41
N VAL A 75 15.05 7.08 6.45
CA VAL A 75 15.23 5.66 6.24
C VAL A 75 15.64 4.90 7.49
N ILE A 76 15.79 5.60 8.61
CA ILE A 76 16.18 4.99 9.88
C ILE A 76 14.96 4.82 10.75
N ASP A 77 14.73 3.58 11.19
CA ASP A 77 13.69 3.30 12.15
C ASP A 77 14.10 3.84 13.52
N ILE A 78 13.24 4.67 14.10
CA ILE A 78 13.46 5.21 15.44
C ILE A 78 12.35 4.75 16.37
N LYS A 79 12.71 4.42 17.60
CA LYS A 79 11.75 4.11 18.64
C LYS A 79 11.31 5.40 19.31
N VAL A 80 10.01 5.61 19.37
CA VAL A 80 9.44 6.78 20.04
C VAL A 80 8.57 6.35 21.21
N LYS A 81 8.53 7.19 22.23
CA LYS A 81 7.66 7.00 23.39
C LYS A 81 6.44 7.90 23.26
N ALA A 82 5.38 7.54 23.96
CA ALA A 82 4.20 8.40 24.04
C ALA A 82 4.60 9.80 24.55
N ARG A 83 4.06 10.83 23.92
CA ARG A 83 4.31 12.25 24.21
C ARG A 83 5.74 12.72 23.93
N GLN A 84 6.56 11.90 23.30
CA GLN A 84 7.87 12.37 22.84
C GLN A 84 7.70 13.29 21.64
N THR A 85 8.44 14.39 21.63
CA THR A 85 8.51 15.29 20.48
C THR A 85 9.55 14.77 19.50
N ILE A 86 9.19 14.72 18.23
CA ILE A 86 10.11 14.43 17.13
C ILE A 86 10.14 15.62 16.19
N GLU A 87 11.25 15.83 15.54
CA GLU A 87 11.47 16.93 14.62
C GLU A 87 11.53 16.40 13.18
N ILE A 88 10.83 17.07 12.28
CA ILE A 88 10.83 16.73 10.85
C ILE A 88 11.34 17.95 10.09
N ASP A 89 12.48 17.80 9.43
CA ASP A 89 13.16 18.87 8.72
C ASP A 89 12.75 18.94 7.24
N TYR A 90 13.08 20.04 6.59
CA TYR A 90 12.95 20.18 5.15
C TYR A 90 13.88 19.22 4.40
N SER A 91 13.52 18.89 3.18
CA SER A 91 14.32 17.98 2.35
C SER A 91 15.74 18.50 2.09
N GLU A 92 15.92 19.80 1.92
CA GLU A 92 17.25 20.41 1.73
C GLU A 92 18.10 20.26 2.96
N TYR A 93 17.55 20.55 4.12
CA TYR A 93 18.26 20.41 5.39
C TYR A 93 18.55 18.95 5.71
N ALA A 94 17.61 18.07 5.47
CA ALA A 94 17.80 16.64 5.65
C ALA A 94 18.90 16.08 4.77
N GLN A 95 19.04 16.56 3.54
CA GLN A 95 20.11 16.14 2.63
C GLN A 95 21.50 16.52 3.13
N GLU A 96 21.64 17.67 3.77
CA GLU A 96 22.92 18.06 4.38
C GLU A 96 23.29 17.16 5.55
N HIS A 97 22.31 16.76 6.34
CA HIS A 97 22.52 15.89 7.50
C HIS A 97 22.80 14.45 7.10
N ASP A 98 22.18 13.97 6.04
CA ASP A 98 22.37 12.61 5.52
C ASP A 98 23.77 12.39 4.93
N LYS A 99 24.47 13.46 4.60
CA LYS A 99 25.85 13.39 4.09
C LYS A 99 26.92 13.23 5.19
N LYS A 100 26.50 13.29 6.41
CA LYS A 100 27.37 13.05 7.56
C LYS A 100 27.24 11.56 7.95
#